data_ef2d645c272cfdd231025d8ec0e39671
#
_entry.id   ef2d645c272cfdd231025d8ec0e39671
#
_cell.length_a   1.000
_cell.length_b   1.000
_cell.length_c   1.000
_cell.angle_alpha   90.00
_cell.angle_beta   90.00
_cell.angle_gamma   90.00
#
_symmetry.space_group_name_H-M   'P 1'
#
loop_
_entity.id
_entity.type
_entity.pdbx_description
1 polymer ?
#
loop_
_entity_poly.entity_id
_entity_poly.type
_entity_poly.pdbx_seq_one_letter_code
_entity_poly.pdbx_strand_id
1 'polypeptide(L)'
;MPRLRSADPQNDAAAIAAIYGEFVRDTVITFESDPPSPGEFAARVGRTQHTHPWLVAENEEGRVVGFAYGCPHRERVAYRWAADVSIYLEPASHRRGIGKALYGTLFDCLRAQGLLIACAGITLPNEASVALHRSFGFVPVGVYQNIGYKSGAWRDVGWYQLELAPRPDGDPPPPRKP
;
A
#
# COMPACT_ATOMS: atom_id res chain seq x y z
N MET A 1 -16.53 -12.35 7.32
CA MET A 1 -15.14 -11.95 6.98
C MET A 1 -15.17 -11.06 5.76
N PRO A 2 -14.29 -10.06 5.61
CA PRO A 2 -14.30 -9.22 4.42
C PRO A 2 -14.03 -10.07 3.17
N ARG A 3 -14.72 -9.78 2.09
CA ARG A 3 -14.40 -10.35 0.79
C ARG A 3 -13.23 -9.55 0.18
N LEU A 4 -12.16 -10.24 -0.20
CA LEU A 4 -11.02 -9.62 -0.86
C LEU A 4 -11.01 -9.99 -2.35
N ARG A 5 -10.71 -9.01 -3.21
CA ARG A 5 -10.57 -9.21 -4.65
C ARG A 5 -9.62 -8.18 -5.26
N SER A 6 -9.23 -8.44 -6.50
CA SER A 6 -8.56 -7.43 -7.31
C SER A 6 -9.48 -6.23 -7.53
N ALA A 7 -8.93 -5.03 -7.51
CA ALA A 7 -9.67 -3.81 -7.77
C ALA A 7 -10.12 -3.75 -9.25
N ASP A 8 -11.33 -3.27 -9.48
CA ASP A 8 -11.83 -2.92 -10.79
C ASP A 8 -11.63 -1.41 -11.01
N PRO A 9 -10.78 -0.98 -11.97
CA PRO A 9 -10.50 0.43 -12.19
C PRO A 9 -11.74 1.27 -12.50
N GLN A 10 -12.78 0.69 -13.08
CA GLN A 10 -13.99 1.41 -13.46
C GLN A 10 -15.01 1.47 -12.32
N ASN A 11 -15.18 0.36 -11.61
CA ASN A 11 -16.25 0.22 -10.62
C ASN A 11 -15.80 0.63 -9.21
N ASP A 12 -14.51 0.50 -8.86
CA ASP A 12 -14.03 0.76 -7.50
C ASP A 12 -13.41 2.15 -7.32
N ALA A 13 -13.05 2.84 -8.41
CA ALA A 13 -12.32 4.09 -8.34
C ALA A 13 -12.99 5.16 -7.49
N ALA A 14 -14.32 5.25 -7.52
CA ALA A 14 -15.07 6.21 -6.71
C ALA A 14 -14.95 5.91 -5.20
N ALA A 15 -15.07 4.64 -4.82
CA ALA A 15 -14.94 4.22 -3.42
C ALA A 15 -13.49 4.39 -2.92
N ILE A 16 -12.50 4.01 -3.74
CA ILE A 16 -11.07 4.20 -3.43
C ILE A 16 -10.77 5.69 -3.24
N ALA A 17 -11.26 6.56 -4.16
CA ALA A 17 -11.08 8.01 -4.07
C ALA A 17 -11.73 8.59 -2.81
N ALA A 18 -12.91 8.12 -2.44
CA ALA A 18 -13.61 8.57 -1.24
C ALA A 18 -12.80 8.22 0.03
N ILE A 19 -12.36 6.96 0.16
CA ILE A 19 -11.55 6.48 1.29
C ILE A 19 -10.24 7.27 1.37
N TYR A 20 -9.49 7.38 0.26
CA TYR A 20 -8.21 8.09 0.24
C TYR A 20 -8.35 9.58 0.49
N GLY A 21 -9.42 10.18 -0.02
CA GLY A 21 -9.70 11.60 0.13
C GLY A 21 -9.83 12.06 1.59
N GLU A 22 -10.36 11.20 2.49
CA GLU A 22 -10.38 11.47 3.93
C GLU A 22 -8.95 11.61 4.47
N PHE A 23 -8.04 10.69 4.10
CA PHE A 23 -6.64 10.77 4.52
C PHE A 23 -5.92 11.99 3.98
N VAL A 24 -6.24 12.43 2.76
CA VAL A 24 -5.67 13.65 2.18
C VAL A 24 -6.12 14.90 2.95
N ARG A 25 -7.42 15.03 3.22
CA ARG A 25 -7.97 16.24 3.87
C ARG A 25 -7.68 16.30 5.36
N ASP A 26 -7.82 15.16 6.05
CA ASP A 26 -7.99 15.15 7.51
C ASP A 26 -6.75 14.63 8.25
N THR A 27 -5.72 14.19 7.51
CA THR A 27 -4.52 13.60 8.11
C THR A 27 -3.23 14.07 7.46
N VAL A 28 -2.10 13.71 8.08
CA VAL A 28 -0.76 13.88 7.53
C VAL A 28 -0.18 12.55 7.00
N ILE A 29 -0.99 11.50 6.92
CA ILE A 29 -0.56 10.15 6.53
C ILE A 29 -0.11 10.09 5.08
N THR A 30 -0.75 10.84 4.19
CA THR A 30 -0.31 11.06 2.81
C THR A 30 0.11 12.50 2.60
N PHE A 31 1.09 12.73 1.73
CA PHE A 31 1.57 14.09 1.41
C PHE A 31 0.87 14.72 0.19
N GLU A 32 -0.14 14.06 -0.38
CA GLU A 32 -0.99 14.73 -1.36
C GLU A 32 -1.77 15.86 -0.69
N SER A 33 -1.86 17.01 -1.36
CA SER A 33 -2.55 18.22 -0.86
C SER A 33 -4.02 18.23 -1.25
N ASP A 34 -4.32 17.73 -2.44
CA ASP A 34 -5.65 17.69 -3.02
C ASP A 34 -6.11 16.26 -3.21
N PRO A 35 -7.34 15.90 -2.82
CA PRO A 35 -7.86 14.57 -3.04
C PRO A 35 -7.97 14.24 -4.53
N PRO A 36 -7.34 13.15 -5.01
CA PRO A 36 -7.49 12.73 -6.39
C PRO A 36 -8.92 12.40 -6.75
N SER A 37 -9.31 12.71 -7.97
CA SER A 37 -10.63 12.37 -8.52
C SER A 37 -10.79 10.85 -8.74
N PRO A 38 -12.04 10.34 -8.85
CA PRO A 38 -12.28 8.97 -9.25
C PRO A 38 -11.61 8.59 -10.59
N GLY A 39 -11.59 9.52 -11.56
CA GLY A 39 -10.93 9.29 -12.85
C GLY A 39 -9.41 9.12 -12.73
N GLU A 40 -8.77 9.88 -11.84
CA GLU A 40 -7.36 9.71 -11.53
C GLU A 40 -7.09 8.37 -10.84
N PHE A 41 -7.96 7.93 -9.91
CA PHE A 41 -7.81 6.61 -9.29
C PHE A 41 -8.04 5.48 -10.29
N ALA A 42 -9.03 5.58 -11.19
CA ALA A 42 -9.19 4.60 -12.27
C ALA A 42 -7.90 4.45 -13.10
N ALA A 43 -7.26 5.56 -13.44
CA ALA A 43 -5.99 5.57 -14.16
C ALA A 43 -4.83 5.00 -13.31
N ARG A 44 -4.74 5.34 -12.00
CA ARG A 44 -3.71 4.82 -11.08
C ARG A 44 -3.83 3.31 -10.92
N VAL A 45 -5.04 2.82 -10.63
CA VAL A 45 -5.33 1.38 -10.48
C VAL A 45 -4.96 0.63 -11.75
N GLY A 46 -5.46 1.08 -12.90
CA GLY A 46 -5.19 0.45 -14.20
C GLY A 46 -3.68 0.39 -14.51
N ARG A 47 -2.95 1.49 -14.33
CA ARG A 47 -1.48 1.50 -14.55
C ARG A 47 -0.75 0.55 -13.59
N THR A 48 -1.10 0.58 -12.31
CA THR A 48 -0.43 -0.25 -11.29
C THR A 48 -0.65 -1.73 -11.55
N GLN A 49 -1.86 -2.13 -11.93
CA GLN A 49 -2.22 -3.53 -12.20
C GLN A 49 -1.50 -4.13 -13.42
N HIS A 50 -0.84 -3.33 -14.26
CA HIS A 50 0.05 -3.89 -15.29
C HIS A 50 1.30 -4.56 -14.71
N THR A 51 1.69 -4.22 -13.49
CA THR A 51 2.95 -4.70 -12.89
C THR A 51 2.81 -5.20 -11.46
N HIS A 52 1.85 -4.69 -10.69
CA HIS A 52 1.69 -4.99 -9.26
C HIS A 52 0.20 -5.17 -8.91
N PRO A 53 -0.11 -5.96 -7.88
CA PRO A 53 -1.49 -6.16 -7.44
C PRO A 53 -2.06 -4.91 -6.77
N TRP A 54 -3.35 -4.67 -7.01
CA TRP A 54 -4.19 -3.72 -6.29
C TRP A 54 -5.44 -4.42 -5.81
N LEU A 55 -5.63 -4.51 -4.50
CA LEU A 55 -6.71 -5.25 -3.86
C LEU A 55 -7.68 -4.31 -3.17
N VAL A 56 -8.95 -4.70 -3.15
CA VAL A 56 -10.00 -4.07 -2.33
C VAL A 56 -10.59 -5.06 -1.35
N ALA A 57 -11.07 -4.54 -0.23
CA ALA A 57 -11.86 -5.27 0.76
C ALA A 57 -13.29 -4.78 0.74
N GLU A 58 -14.24 -5.69 0.61
CA GLU A 58 -15.68 -5.44 0.68
C GLU A 58 -16.24 -5.88 2.04
N ASN A 59 -17.18 -5.11 2.57
CA ASN A 59 -17.99 -5.52 3.72
C ASN A 59 -19.10 -6.51 3.29
N GLU A 60 -19.98 -6.87 4.22
CA GLU A 60 -21.06 -7.83 3.98
C GLU A 60 -22.12 -7.32 3.00
N GLU A 61 -22.24 -6.01 2.84
CA GLU A 61 -23.13 -5.36 1.86
C GLU A 61 -22.49 -5.18 0.47
N GLY A 62 -21.25 -5.67 0.27
CA GLY A 62 -20.52 -5.54 -0.99
C GLY A 62 -19.90 -4.15 -1.23
N ARG A 63 -19.88 -3.28 -0.22
CA ARG A 63 -19.26 -1.95 -0.31
C ARG A 63 -17.76 -2.05 -0.03
N VAL A 64 -16.95 -1.41 -0.86
CA VAL A 64 -15.50 -1.29 -0.63
C VAL A 64 -15.24 -0.44 0.62
N VAL A 65 -14.51 -1.00 1.57
CA VAL A 65 -14.19 -0.39 2.88
C VAL A 65 -12.68 -0.22 3.11
N GLY A 66 -11.87 -0.62 2.15
CA GLY A 66 -10.44 -0.45 2.19
C GLY A 66 -9.75 -1.03 0.97
N PHE A 67 -8.49 -0.67 0.79
CA PHE A 67 -7.67 -1.16 -0.30
C PHE A 67 -6.20 -1.23 0.10
N ALA A 68 -5.44 -2.09 -0.61
CA ALA A 68 -4.00 -2.18 -0.49
C ALA A 68 -3.39 -2.47 -1.87
N TYR A 69 -2.20 -1.95 -2.11
CA TYR A 69 -1.51 -2.15 -3.38
C TYR A 69 0.01 -2.20 -3.22
N GLY A 70 0.67 -2.80 -4.20
CA GLY A 70 2.09 -2.66 -4.43
C GLY A 70 2.36 -1.70 -5.59
N CYS A 71 3.54 -1.09 -5.61
CA CYS A 71 4.04 -0.35 -6.76
C CYS A 71 5.58 -0.46 -6.82
N PRO A 72 6.22 -0.13 -7.97
CA PRO A 72 7.67 -0.19 -8.07
C PRO A 72 8.36 0.69 -7.02
N HIS A 73 9.35 0.13 -6.31
CA HIS A 73 10.10 0.89 -5.29
C HIS A 73 10.91 2.03 -5.93
N ARG A 74 11.55 1.77 -7.07
CA ARG A 74 12.33 2.76 -7.85
C ARG A 74 12.31 2.36 -9.33
N GLU A 75 12.57 3.32 -10.22
CA GLU A 75 12.53 3.10 -11.68
C GLU A 75 13.69 2.25 -12.22
N ARG A 76 14.85 2.25 -11.53
CA ARG A 76 16.04 1.51 -12.02
C ARG A 76 15.80 0.00 -11.93
N VAL A 77 16.17 -0.71 -13.00
CA VAL A 77 15.95 -2.16 -13.18
C VAL A 77 16.48 -3.01 -12.02
N ALA A 78 17.56 -2.61 -11.37
CA ALA A 78 18.13 -3.31 -10.21
C ALA A 78 17.17 -3.37 -8.99
N TYR A 79 16.14 -2.51 -8.93
CA TYR A 79 15.13 -2.52 -7.87
C TYR A 79 13.88 -3.34 -8.20
N ARG A 80 13.82 -4.01 -9.36
CA ARG A 80 12.59 -4.70 -9.83
C ARG A 80 12.05 -5.79 -8.91
N TRP A 81 12.84 -6.30 -7.97
CA TRP A 81 12.41 -7.29 -6.96
C TRP A 81 11.90 -6.67 -5.67
N ALA A 82 11.85 -5.34 -5.59
CA ALA A 82 11.32 -4.61 -4.45
C ALA A 82 10.07 -3.83 -4.85
N ALA A 83 9.05 -3.84 -3.99
CA ALA A 83 7.84 -3.04 -4.15
C ALA A 83 7.62 -2.15 -2.92
N ASP A 84 7.15 -0.92 -3.14
CA ASP A 84 6.50 -0.16 -2.08
C ASP A 84 5.07 -0.65 -1.89
N VAL A 85 4.62 -0.72 -0.65
CA VAL A 85 3.26 -1.16 -0.33
C VAL A 85 2.52 -0.10 0.46
N SER A 86 1.22 0.02 0.17
CA SER A 86 0.32 0.96 0.85
C SER A 86 -1.00 0.30 1.19
N ILE A 87 -1.61 0.76 2.27
CA ILE A 87 -2.93 0.30 2.73
C ILE A 87 -3.71 1.46 3.31
N TYR A 88 -4.99 1.53 2.95
CA TYR A 88 -5.95 2.51 3.45
C TYR A 88 -7.27 1.81 3.78
N LEU A 89 -7.82 2.12 4.93
CA LEU A 89 -9.10 1.59 5.41
C LEU A 89 -9.96 2.75 5.91
N GLU A 90 -11.24 2.72 5.62
CA GLU A 90 -12.15 3.67 6.26
C GLU A 90 -12.10 3.52 7.80
N PRO A 91 -12.23 4.60 8.59
CA PRO A 91 -12.08 4.55 10.05
C PRO A 91 -13.03 3.55 10.73
N ALA A 92 -14.27 3.43 10.23
CA ALA A 92 -15.26 2.50 10.77
C ALA A 92 -14.90 1.01 10.60
N SER A 93 -13.94 0.72 9.73
CA SER A 93 -13.46 -0.64 9.43
C SER A 93 -12.17 -1.03 10.16
N HIS A 94 -11.63 -0.12 10.98
CA HIS A 94 -10.43 -0.40 11.77
C HIS A 94 -10.67 -1.46 12.85
N ARG A 95 -9.60 -2.16 13.27
CA ARG A 95 -9.59 -3.19 14.33
C ARG A 95 -10.49 -4.41 14.09
N ARG A 96 -10.93 -4.61 12.83
CA ARG A 96 -11.75 -5.75 12.40
C ARG A 96 -10.94 -6.84 11.67
N GLY A 97 -9.62 -6.76 11.70
CA GLY A 97 -8.75 -7.70 10.99
C GLY A 97 -8.60 -7.47 9.48
N ILE A 98 -9.34 -6.50 8.91
CA ILE A 98 -9.35 -6.21 7.45
C ILE A 98 -7.96 -5.84 6.94
N GLY A 99 -7.22 -5.00 7.66
CA GLY A 99 -5.86 -4.62 7.27
C GLY A 99 -4.90 -5.81 7.23
N LYS A 100 -5.02 -6.74 8.19
CA LYS A 100 -4.23 -7.98 8.18
C LYS A 100 -4.59 -8.87 7.00
N ALA A 101 -5.88 -9.00 6.69
CA ALA A 101 -6.34 -9.81 5.57
C ALA A 101 -5.86 -9.22 4.23
N LEU A 102 -6.02 -7.90 4.01
CA LEU A 102 -5.54 -7.20 2.81
C LEU A 102 -4.02 -7.37 2.61
N TYR A 103 -3.22 -7.07 3.63
CA TYR A 103 -1.76 -7.19 3.52
C TYR A 103 -1.31 -8.64 3.39
N GLY A 104 -1.94 -9.59 4.09
CA GLY A 104 -1.64 -11.02 3.91
C GLY A 104 -1.81 -11.44 2.46
N THR A 105 -2.98 -11.15 1.87
CA THR A 105 -3.26 -11.46 0.46
C THR A 105 -2.34 -10.69 -0.50
N LEU A 106 -2.06 -9.40 -0.24
CA LEU A 106 -1.13 -8.61 -1.05
C LEU A 106 0.27 -9.23 -1.08
N PHE A 107 0.80 -9.62 0.09
CA PHE A 107 2.12 -10.23 0.17
C PHE A 107 2.18 -11.59 -0.50
N ASP A 108 1.11 -12.38 -0.44
CA ASP A 108 1.03 -13.65 -1.18
C ASP A 108 1.04 -13.42 -2.70
N CYS A 109 0.32 -12.40 -3.20
CA CYS A 109 0.39 -12.00 -4.60
C CYS A 109 1.81 -11.54 -5.01
N LEU A 110 2.46 -10.70 -4.20
CA LEU A 110 3.81 -10.22 -4.48
C LEU A 110 4.84 -11.36 -4.49
N ARG A 111 4.74 -12.32 -3.57
CA ARG A 111 5.57 -13.55 -3.56
C ARG A 111 5.34 -14.39 -4.82
N ALA A 112 4.08 -14.58 -5.21
CA ALA A 112 3.74 -15.34 -6.42
C ALA A 112 4.30 -14.70 -7.69
N GLN A 113 4.43 -13.36 -7.71
CA GLN A 113 5.10 -12.64 -8.79
C GLN A 113 6.64 -12.79 -8.76
N GLY A 114 7.22 -13.25 -7.66
CA GLY A 114 8.67 -13.34 -7.48
C GLY A 114 9.31 -12.08 -6.91
N LEU A 115 8.53 -11.20 -6.28
CA LEU A 115 9.07 -10.07 -5.52
C LEU A 115 9.65 -10.57 -4.20
N LEU A 116 10.81 -10.01 -3.82
CA LEU A 116 11.59 -10.47 -2.68
C LEU A 116 11.49 -9.53 -1.48
N ILE A 117 11.22 -8.25 -1.73
CA ILE A 117 11.23 -7.20 -0.72
C ILE A 117 9.95 -6.35 -0.83
N ALA A 118 9.30 -6.10 0.30
CA ALA A 118 8.30 -5.05 0.45
C ALA A 118 8.87 -3.90 1.29
N CYS A 119 8.69 -2.67 0.84
CA CYS A 119 9.07 -1.45 1.54
C CYS A 119 7.83 -0.64 1.89
N ALA A 120 7.86 0.06 3.01
CA ALA A 120 6.79 0.98 3.42
C ALA A 120 7.39 2.27 3.96
N GLY A 121 6.97 3.41 3.42
CA GLY A 121 7.21 4.74 3.97
C GLY A 121 6.01 5.16 4.81
N ILE A 122 6.24 5.47 6.09
CA ILE A 122 5.18 5.81 7.04
C ILE A 122 5.46 7.20 7.62
N THR A 123 4.55 8.14 7.39
CA THR A 123 4.62 9.46 8.05
C THR A 123 4.49 9.29 9.56
N LEU A 124 5.41 9.87 10.32
CA LEU A 124 5.47 9.75 11.77
C LEU A 124 4.94 11.01 12.49
N PRO A 125 4.31 10.84 13.68
CA PRO A 125 3.97 9.57 14.33
C PRO A 125 2.75 8.89 13.69
N ASN A 126 2.78 7.57 13.55
CA ASN A 126 1.64 6.76 13.12
C ASN A 126 1.75 5.34 13.72
N GLU A 127 1.43 5.25 15.00
CA GLU A 127 1.59 3.99 15.76
C GLU A 127 0.76 2.84 15.19
N ALA A 128 -0.44 3.12 14.70
CA ALA A 128 -1.33 2.10 14.14
C ALA A 128 -0.73 1.46 12.88
N SER A 129 -0.20 2.28 11.97
CA SER A 129 0.49 1.79 10.77
C SER A 129 1.77 1.03 11.13
N VAL A 130 2.61 1.60 12.00
CA VAL A 130 3.85 0.94 12.47
C VAL A 130 3.54 -0.41 13.11
N ALA A 131 2.52 -0.49 13.98
CA ALA A 131 2.12 -1.75 14.62
C ALA A 131 1.63 -2.78 13.61
N LEU A 132 0.83 -2.38 12.61
CA LEU A 132 0.38 -3.26 11.54
C LEU A 132 1.58 -3.83 10.76
N HIS A 133 2.50 -2.97 10.31
CA HIS A 133 3.68 -3.41 9.55
C HIS A 133 4.58 -4.33 10.38
N ARG A 134 4.86 -3.98 11.64
CA ARG A 134 5.63 -4.85 12.55
C ARG A 134 4.97 -6.21 12.77
N SER A 135 3.63 -6.28 12.78
CA SER A 135 2.92 -7.57 12.94
C SER A 135 3.12 -8.53 11.77
N PHE A 136 3.61 -8.05 10.62
CA PHE A 136 4.02 -8.84 9.46
C PHE A 136 5.53 -9.10 9.39
N GLY A 137 6.30 -8.57 10.33
CA GLY A 137 7.75 -8.75 10.38
C GLY A 137 8.54 -7.63 9.68
N PHE A 138 7.92 -6.50 9.36
CA PHE A 138 8.69 -5.34 8.88
C PHE A 138 9.66 -4.85 9.95
N VAL A 139 10.88 -4.59 9.53
CA VAL A 139 11.95 -4.02 10.35
C VAL A 139 12.22 -2.57 9.93
N PRO A 140 12.58 -1.66 10.86
CA PRO A 140 12.93 -0.29 10.51
C PRO A 140 14.24 -0.25 9.72
N VAL A 141 14.28 0.60 8.69
CA VAL A 141 15.47 0.86 7.86
C VAL A 141 16.11 2.19 8.25
N GLY A 142 15.30 3.21 8.50
CA GLY A 142 15.75 4.55 8.85
C GLY A 142 14.61 5.56 8.83
N VAL A 143 14.93 6.80 9.17
CA VAL A 143 13.98 7.92 9.19
C VAL A 143 14.50 9.06 8.34
N TYR A 144 13.69 9.54 7.41
CA TYR A 144 13.90 10.82 6.76
C TYR A 144 13.31 11.92 7.65
N GLN A 145 14.18 12.73 8.22
CA GLN A 145 13.77 13.81 9.10
C GLN A 145 13.31 15.02 8.30
N ASN A 146 12.15 15.60 8.67
CA ASN A 146 11.60 16.82 8.08
C ASN A 146 11.54 16.78 6.55
N ILE A 147 11.19 15.64 5.96
CA ILE A 147 11.23 15.42 4.51
C ILE A 147 9.99 15.94 3.78
N GLY A 148 8.85 16.05 4.46
CA GLY A 148 7.60 16.52 3.88
C GLY A 148 6.96 17.64 4.71
N TYR A 149 6.34 18.61 4.04
CA TYR A 149 5.61 19.71 4.71
C TYR A 149 4.11 19.53 4.49
N LYS A 150 3.34 19.35 5.56
CA LYS A 150 1.88 19.26 5.49
C LYS A 150 1.22 19.77 6.78
N SER A 151 0.07 20.44 6.63
CA SER A 151 -0.73 20.96 7.74
C SER A 151 0.11 21.83 8.70
N GLY A 152 0.89 22.76 8.13
CA GLY A 152 1.64 23.76 8.88
C GLY A 152 2.91 23.26 9.55
N ALA A 153 3.35 22.01 9.32
CA ALA A 153 4.57 21.50 9.93
C ALA A 153 5.35 20.53 9.03
N TRP A 154 6.66 20.47 9.25
CA TRP A 154 7.53 19.45 8.68
C TRP A 154 7.27 18.09 9.32
N ARG A 155 7.34 17.03 8.52
CA ARG A 155 7.02 15.66 8.94
C ARG A 155 8.16 14.72 8.63
N ASP A 156 8.36 13.77 9.53
CA ASP A 156 9.30 12.68 9.35
C ASP A 156 8.62 11.51 8.62
N VAL A 157 9.41 10.75 7.86
CA VAL A 157 8.97 9.50 7.23
C VAL A 157 9.88 8.36 7.69
N GLY A 158 9.33 7.42 8.42
CA GLY A 158 10.01 6.18 8.78
C GLY A 158 9.90 5.17 7.64
N TRP A 159 11.03 4.62 7.21
CA TRP A 159 11.10 3.54 6.23
C TRP A 159 11.22 2.20 6.91
N TYR A 160 10.43 1.26 6.44
CA TYR A 160 10.36 -0.12 6.94
C TYR A 160 10.50 -1.09 5.78
N GLN A 161 11.07 -2.27 6.04
CA GLN A 161 11.31 -3.31 5.05
C GLN A 161 10.87 -4.67 5.56
N LEU A 162 10.26 -5.47 4.67
CA LEU A 162 9.92 -6.87 4.90
C LEU A 162 10.60 -7.72 3.82
N GLU A 163 11.27 -8.79 4.23
CA GLU A 163 11.70 -9.84 3.32
C GLU A 163 10.50 -10.76 3.03
N LEU A 164 10.04 -10.74 1.77
CA LEU A 164 8.92 -11.56 1.30
C LEU A 164 9.35 -13.00 1.05
N ALA A 165 10.55 -13.18 0.52
CA ALA A 165 11.15 -14.48 0.25
C ALA A 165 12.68 -14.39 0.35
N PRO A 166 13.37 -15.52 0.66
CA PRO A 166 14.83 -15.57 0.66
C PRO A 166 15.41 -15.19 -0.71
N ARG A 167 16.55 -14.52 -0.70
CA ARG A 167 17.28 -14.23 -1.94
C ARG A 167 17.86 -15.54 -2.49
N PRO A 168 17.62 -15.86 -3.78
CA PRO A 168 18.22 -17.04 -4.39
C PRO A 168 19.74 -16.82 -4.57
N ASP A 169 20.46 -17.91 -4.58
CA ASP A 169 21.86 -17.91 -5.02
C ASP A 169 21.91 -17.65 -6.54
N GLY A 170 22.74 -16.72 -6.98
CA GLY A 170 22.86 -16.33 -8.39
C GLY A 170 21.82 -15.31 -8.85
N ASP A 171 21.63 -15.22 -10.16
CA ASP A 171 20.72 -14.22 -10.76
C ASP A 171 19.26 -14.59 -10.56
N PRO A 172 18.46 -13.79 -9.83
CA PRO A 172 17.06 -14.07 -9.66
C PRO A 172 16.28 -13.85 -10.97
N PRO A 173 15.29 -14.71 -11.29
CA PRO A 173 14.44 -14.49 -12.44
C PRO A 173 13.66 -13.17 -12.29
N PRO A 174 13.36 -12.47 -13.41
CA PRO A 174 12.57 -11.26 -13.34
C PRO A 174 11.16 -11.56 -12.78
N PRO A 175 10.59 -10.62 -12.00
CA PRO A 175 9.23 -10.79 -11.50
C PRO A 175 8.22 -10.95 -12.63
N ARG A 176 7.17 -11.75 -12.38
CA ARG A 176 6.04 -11.97 -13.29
C ARG A 176 5.04 -10.81 -13.15
N LYS A 177 4.20 -10.65 -14.15
CA LYS A 177 3.02 -9.77 -14.04
C LYS A 177 1.97 -10.40 -13.11
N PRO A 178 1.08 -9.59 -12.49
CA PRO A 178 -0.04 -10.09 -11.68
C PRO A 178 -0.96 -10.99 -12.48
#